data_6470efc6c5561ce5950a89a67371ce18
#
_entry.id   6470efc6c5561ce5950a89a67371ce18
#
_cell.length_a   1.000
_cell.length_b   1.000
_cell.length_c   1.000
_cell.angle_alpha   90.00
_cell.angle_beta   90.00
_cell.angle_gamma   90.00
#
_symmetry.space_group_name_H-M   'P 1'
#
loop_
_entity.id
_entity.type
_entity.pdbx_description
1 polymer ?
#
loop_
_entity_poly.entity_id
_entity_poly.type
_entity_poly.pdbx_seq_one_letter_code
_entity_poly.pdbx_strand_id
1 'polypeptide(L)'
;MSLSTPICNFGEKSYDFNLQSTENKIVSLNDIRGENGYLIMFICNHCPYVQAIINFLVEDAKFLENIGIKSAAIMSNDTNNYPEDSFENMKKFSKENNFSFPYLYDESQEIAKKYSAICTPDFFGYNKKSELQYRGRILEAKKLKPVHSGDSELRKAMQLIAETGKGPEKQFPSMGCSIKWFK
;
A
#
# COMPACT_ATOMS: atom_id res chain seq x y z
N MET A 1 -14.03 -7.75 10.34
CA MET A 1 -14.98 -7.53 9.23
C MET A 1 -14.19 -7.21 7.98
N SER A 2 -14.53 -7.80 6.85
CA SER A 2 -13.89 -7.47 5.56
C SER A 2 -14.64 -6.31 4.89
N LEU A 3 -13.90 -5.42 4.25
CA LEU A 3 -14.41 -4.27 3.51
C LEU A 3 -13.83 -4.27 2.10
N SER A 4 -14.52 -3.61 1.16
CA SER A 4 -13.99 -3.31 -0.17
C SER A 4 -13.71 -1.83 -0.28
N THR A 5 -12.61 -1.47 -0.95
CA THR A 5 -12.25 -0.07 -1.18
C THR A 5 -13.24 0.62 -2.11
N PRO A 6 -13.38 1.96 -2.01
CA PRO A 6 -14.05 2.73 -3.05
C PRO A 6 -13.33 2.61 -4.40
N ILE A 7 -13.97 3.05 -5.45
CA ILE A 7 -13.35 3.21 -6.77
C ILE A 7 -12.33 4.34 -6.76
N CYS A 8 -11.39 4.30 -7.72
CA CYS A 8 -10.37 5.34 -7.88
C CYS A 8 -10.99 6.72 -8.16
N ASN A 9 -10.65 7.71 -7.34
CA ASN A 9 -10.95 9.11 -7.59
C ASN A 9 -9.79 9.74 -8.38
N PHE A 10 -9.81 9.60 -9.69
CA PHE A 10 -8.73 10.04 -10.58
C PHE A 10 -8.38 11.51 -10.39
N GLY A 11 -7.09 11.81 -10.26
CA GLY A 11 -6.57 13.17 -10.11
C GLY A 11 -6.55 13.68 -8.66
N GLU A 12 -7.10 12.95 -7.70
CA GLU A 12 -6.99 13.31 -6.29
C GLU A 12 -5.52 13.43 -5.89
N LYS A 13 -5.19 14.51 -5.17
CA LYS A 13 -3.81 14.75 -4.74
C LYS A 13 -3.47 13.91 -3.51
N SER A 14 -2.23 13.47 -3.44
CA SER A 14 -1.70 12.81 -2.24
C SER A 14 -1.54 13.80 -1.09
N TYR A 15 -1.51 13.27 0.12
CA TYR A 15 -1.33 14.04 1.35
C TYR A 15 0.08 13.85 1.88
N ASP A 16 0.69 14.93 2.36
CA ASP A 16 2.02 14.89 2.98
C ASP A 16 1.98 14.14 4.31
N PHE A 17 3.07 13.47 4.60
CA PHE A 17 3.32 12.82 5.88
C PHE A 17 4.81 12.84 6.25
N ASN A 18 5.07 12.65 7.54
CA ASN A 18 6.38 12.37 8.11
C ASN A 18 6.18 11.28 9.15
N LEU A 19 6.56 10.06 8.82
CA LEU A 19 6.30 8.87 9.63
C LEU A 19 7.59 8.12 9.95
N GLN A 20 7.64 7.50 11.12
CA GLN A 20 8.75 6.65 11.52
C GLN A 20 8.70 5.31 10.75
N SER A 21 9.82 4.96 10.13
CA SER A 21 10.00 3.66 9.49
C SER A 21 10.51 2.60 10.46
N THR A 22 10.35 1.34 10.10
CA THR A 22 10.91 0.19 10.83
C THR A 22 12.43 0.20 10.93
N GLU A 23 13.11 1.03 10.14
CA GLU A 23 14.56 1.30 10.23
C GLU A 23 14.91 2.46 11.19
N ASN A 24 13.95 2.96 11.97
CA ASN A 24 14.07 4.09 12.89
C ASN A 24 14.47 5.42 12.19
N LYS A 25 14.06 5.60 10.93
CA LYS A 25 14.22 6.85 10.18
C LYS A 25 12.86 7.51 10.01
N ILE A 26 12.83 8.83 9.98
CA ILE A 26 11.64 9.57 9.54
C ILE A 26 11.64 9.60 8.01
N VAL A 27 10.53 9.20 7.43
CA VAL A 27 10.31 9.16 5.99
C VAL A 27 9.13 10.06 5.64
N SER A 28 9.36 10.98 4.72
CA SER A 28 8.35 11.90 4.20
C SER A 28 7.76 11.41 2.87
N LEU A 29 6.66 12.01 2.44
CA LEU A 29 6.13 11.78 1.10
C LEU A 29 7.19 12.11 0.02
N ASN A 30 8.00 13.15 0.22
CA ASN A 30 9.04 13.52 -0.76
C ASN A 30 10.09 12.42 -0.94
N ASP A 31 10.42 11.68 0.12
CA ASP A 31 11.41 10.60 0.05
C ASP A 31 10.95 9.44 -0.83
N ILE A 32 9.63 9.24 -0.94
CA ILE A 32 9.02 8.17 -1.72
C ILE A 32 8.51 8.62 -3.09
N ARG A 33 8.65 9.89 -3.46
CA ARG A 33 8.38 10.33 -4.82
C ARG A 33 9.41 9.76 -5.77
N GLY A 34 8.97 8.87 -6.66
CA GLY A 34 9.81 8.35 -7.73
C GLY A 34 9.75 9.25 -8.97
N GLU A 35 10.67 9.04 -9.90
CA GLU A 35 10.78 9.78 -11.16
C GLU A 35 9.49 9.68 -12.00
N ASN A 36 8.85 8.51 -12.00
CA ASN A 36 7.67 8.19 -12.80
C ASN A 36 6.38 8.03 -11.98
N GLY A 37 6.46 8.15 -10.66
CA GLY A 37 5.33 8.03 -9.75
C GLY A 37 5.68 7.31 -8.45
N TYR A 38 4.67 6.96 -7.68
CA TYR A 38 4.86 6.25 -6.41
C TYR A 38 3.60 5.47 -5.99
N LEU A 39 3.81 4.50 -5.12
CA LEU A 39 2.78 3.62 -4.58
C LEU A 39 2.74 3.74 -3.07
N ILE A 40 1.58 4.05 -2.51
CA ILE A 40 1.30 4.01 -1.07
C ILE A 40 0.38 2.84 -0.79
N MET A 41 0.73 2.03 0.21
CA MET A 41 0.02 0.81 0.56
C MET A 41 -0.33 0.83 2.05
N PHE A 42 -1.60 0.78 2.40
CA PHE A 42 -2.00 0.55 3.78
C PHE A 42 -2.08 -0.95 4.02
N ILE A 43 -1.19 -1.45 4.88
CA ILE A 43 -1.10 -2.87 5.25
C ILE A 43 -0.94 -3.03 6.76
N CYS A 44 -1.14 -4.25 7.26
CA CYS A 44 -0.79 -4.61 8.63
C CYS A 44 -0.27 -6.05 8.69
N ASN A 45 0.35 -6.43 9.80
CA ASN A 45 1.07 -7.69 9.90
C ASN A 45 0.12 -8.91 10.01
N HIS A 46 -0.96 -8.78 10.77
CA HIS A 46 -1.85 -9.90 11.09
C HIS A 46 -2.99 -10.11 10.08
N CYS A 47 -3.15 -9.23 9.10
CA CYS A 47 -4.25 -9.33 8.14
C CYS A 47 -4.05 -10.53 7.19
N PRO A 48 -4.96 -11.51 7.17
CA PRO A 48 -4.84 -12.67 6.27
C PRO A 48 -4.89 -12.29 4.79
N TYR A 49 -5.56 -11.19 4.44
CA TYR A 49 -5.57 -10.67 3.06
C TYR A 49 -4.20 -10.12 2.66
N VAL A 50 -3.47 -9.47 3.57
CA VAL A 50 -2.10 -9.01 3.32
C VAL A 50 -1.16 -10.20 3.22
N GLN A 51 -1.23 -11.15 4.16
CA GLN A 51 -0.39 -12.34 4.16
C GLN A 51 -0.55 -13.19 2.89
N ALA A 52 -1.77 -13.26 2.37
CA ALA A 52 -2.07 -14.01 1.14
C ALA A 52 -1.38 -13.45 -0.11
N ILE A 53 -1.06 -12.13 -0.13
CA ILE A 53 -0.52 -11.45 -1.30
C ILE A 53 0.90 -10.91 -1.09
N ILE A 54 1.50 -11.15 0.07
CA ILE A 54 2.74 -10.48 0.48
C ILE A 54 3.90 -10.73 -0.49
N ASN A 55 4.03 -11.93 -1.04
CA ASN A 55 5.08 -12.26 -2.02
C ASN A 55 4.91 -11.43 -3.30
N PHE A 56 3.69 -11.34 -3.83
CA PHE A 56 3.38 -10.51 -5.00
C PHE A 56 3.67 -9.04 -4.74
N LEU A 57 3.29 -8.54 -3.55
CA LEU A 57 3.52 -7.16 -3.15
C LEU A 57 5.02 -6.83 -3.13
N VAL A 58 5.84 -7.70 -2.55
CA VAL A 58 7.31 -7.51 -2.48
C VAL A 58 7.95 -7.59 -3.86
N GLU A 59 7.54 -8.54 -4.69
CA GLU A 59 8.03 -8.67 -6.06
C GLU A 59 7.63 -7.47 -6.93
N ASP A 60 6.38 -7.02 -6.81
CA ASP A 60 5.89 -5.86 -7.54
C ASP A 60 6.64 -4.58 -7.13
N ALA A 61 6.85 -4.36 -5.83
CA ALA A 61 7.58 -3.19 -5.36
C ALA A 61 9.02 -3.15 -5.90
N LYS A 62 9.73 -4.28 -5.93
CA LYS A 62 11.07 -4.38 -6.53
C LYS A 62 11.05 -4.08 -8.03
N PHE A 63 10.07 -4.61 -8.75
CA PHE A 63 9.92 -4.33 -10.17
C PHE A 63 9.65 -2.84 -10.42
N LEU A 64 8.74 -2.25 -9.65
CA LEU A 64 8.34 -0.84 -9.79
C LEU A 64 9.50 0.11 -9.53
N GLU A 65 10.38 -0.20 -8.58
CA GLU A 65 11.59 0.59 -8.33
C GLU A 65 12.48 0.70 -9.58
N ASN A 66 12.63 -0.39 -10.34
CA ASN A 66 13.43 -0.42 -11.58
C ASN A 66 12.84 0.46 -12.71
N ILE A 67 11.57 0.80 -12.63
CA ILE A 67 10.91 1.69 -13.60
C ILE A 67 10.63 3.09 -13.04
N GLY A 68 11.32 3.48 -11.96
CA GLY A 68 11.25 4.83 -11.39
C GLY A 68 9.99 5.09 -10.54
N ILE A 69 9.33 4.03 -10.06
CA ILE A 69 8.22 4.12 -9.11
C ILE A 69 8.68 3.63 -7.74
N LYS A 70 8.71 4.51 -6.75
CA LYS A 70 9.00 4.15 -5.37
C LYS A 70 7.72 3.70 -4.66
N SER A 71 7.88 2.90 -3.62
CA SER A 71 6.77 2.38 -2.81
C SER A 71 6.99 2.64 -1.33
N ALA A 72 5.92 2.80 -0.57
CA ALA A 72 5.92 2.77 0.88
C ALA A 72 4.68 2.05 1.41
N ALA A 73 4.85 1.31 2.49
CA ALA A 73 3.74 0.72 3.22
C ALA A 73 3.50 1.50 4.54
N ILE A 74 2.25 1.66 4.91
CA ILE A 74 1.82 2.37 6.12
C ILE A 74 0.93 1.45 6.95
N MET A 75 1.25 1.31 8.22
CA MET A 75 0.45 0.58 9.22
C MET A 75 -0.21 1.59 10.16
N SER A 76 -1.53 1.51 10.27
CA SER A 76 -2.34 2.49 11.02
C SER A 76 -3.31 1.83 12.02
N ASN A 77 -3.11 0.55 12.35
CA ASN A 77 -3.98 -0.11 13.33
C ASN A 77 -3.68 0.32 14.77
N ASP A 78 -4.70 0.30 15.61
CA ASP A 78 -4.61 0.43 17.06
C ASP A 78 -3.77 -0.72 17.65
N THR A 79 -2.53 -0.45 17.97
CA THR A 79 -1.59 -1.44 18.51
C THR A 79 -1.83 -1.77 19.98
N ASN A 80 -2.62 -0.98 20.71
CA ASN A 80 -2.97 -1.25 22.09
C ASN A 80 -3.93 -2.45 22.18
N ASN A 81 -4.89 -2.50 21.26
CA ASN A 81 -5.87 -3.59 21.19
C ASN A 81 -5.46 -4.71 20.20
N TYR A 82 -4.49 -4.43 19.33
CA TYR A 82 -3.97 -5.38 18.32
C TYR A 82 -2.43 -5.41 18.37
N PRO A 83 -1.84 -5.99 19.42
CA PRO A 83 -0.38 -5.99 19.64
C PRO A 83 0.39 -6.76 18.55
N GLU A 84 -0.26 -7.57 17.74
CA GLU A 84 0.32 -8.22 16.57
C GLU A 84 0.84 -7.22 15.54
N ASP A 85 0.30 -6.00 15.53
CA ASP A 85 0.71 -4.90 14.66
C ASP A 85 1.64 -3.89 15.36
N SER A 86 2.16 -4.21 16.55
CA SER A 86 3.12 -3.34 17.26
C SER A 86 4.33 -3.00 16.38
N PHE A 87 4.98 -1.87 16.69
CA PHE A 87 6.14 -1.41 15.94
C PHE A 87 7.28 -2.44 15.89
N GLU A 88 7.50 -3.19 16.99
CA GLU A 88 8.46 -4.29 17.01
C GLU A 88 8.04 -5.45 16.10
N ASN A 89 6.76 -5.76 16.03
CA ASN A 89 6.26 -6.78 15.11
C ASN A 89 6.29 -6.29 13.64
N MET A 90 6.13 -4.98 13.39
CA MET A 90 6.36 -4.43 12.06
C MET A 90 7.80 -4.62 11.58
N LYS A 91 8.80 -4.35 12.45
CA LYS A 91 10.22 -4.61 12.15
C LYS A 91 10.48 -6.06 11.79
N LYS A 92 9.88 -6.98 12.55
CA LYS A 92 9.99 -8.43 12.32
C LYS A 92 9.36 -8.81 10.98
N PHE A 93 8.13 -8.37 10.75
CA PHE A 93 7.37 -8.65 9.53
C PHE A 93 8.08 -8.14 8.27
N SER A 94 8.60 -6.92 8.29
CA SER A 94 9.32 -6.35 7.16
C SER A 94 10.62 -7.12 6.84
N LYS A 95 11.33 -7.54 7.89
CA LYS A 95 12.57 -8.34 7.75
C LYS A 95 12.29 -9.74 7.21
N GLU A 96 11.32 -10.44 7.79
CA GLU A 96 10.94 -11.80 7.40
C GLU A 96 10.44 -11.87 5.95
N ASN A 97 9.77 -10.82 5.48
CA ASN A 97 9.26 -10.73 4.12
C ASN A 97 10.19 -9.98 3.13
N ASN A 98 11.40 -9.62 3.56
CA ASN A 98 12.40 -8.95 2.72
C ASN A 98 11.88 -7.67 2.03
N PHE A 99 11.23 -6.78 2.78
CA PHE A 99 10.74 -5.51 2.24
C PHE A 99 11.89 -4.68 1.67
N SER A 100 11.78 -4.26 0.41
CA SER A 100 12.69 -3.34 -0.26
C SER A 100 12.24 -1.88 -0.18
N PHE A 101 11.13 -1.62 0.49
CA PHE A 101 10.48 -0.33 0.66
C PHE A 101 10.27 -0.02 2.15
N PRO A 102 10.17 1.25 2.54
CA PRO A 102 9.93 1.62 3.93
C PRO A 102 8.55 1.13 4.41
N TYR A 103 8.53 0.60 5.62
CA TYR A 103 7.31 0.26 6.35
C TYR A 103 7.13 1.25 7.48
N LEU A 104 6.09 2.07 7.42
CA LEU A 104 5.89 3.28 8.19
C LEU A 104 4.79 3.09 9.22
N TYR A 105 4.99 3.68 10.41
CA TYR A 105 4.02 3.63 11.50
C TYR A 105 3.23 4.94 11.60
N ASP A 106 1.94 4.89 11.28
CA ASP A 106 0.97 5.97 11.46
C ASP A 106 0.28 5.80 12.83
N GLU A 107 1.04 6.07 13.90
CA GLU A 107 0.58 5.89 15.29
C GLU A 107 -0.70 6.68 15.60
N SER A 108 -0.84 7.88 15.06
CA SER A 108 -2.00 8.75 15.27
C SER A 108 -3.23 8.37 14.44
N GLN A 109 -3.06 7.53 13.44
CA GLN A 109 -4.08 7.18 12.43
C GLN A 109 -4.54 8.34 11.55
N GLU A 110 -3.87 9.49 11.64
CA GLU A 110 -4.25 10.68 10.87
C GLU A 110 -3.99 10.52 9.38
N ILE A 111 -2.90 9.82 9.02
CA ILE A 111 -2.56 9.63 7.61
C ILE A 111 -3.56 8.70 6.93
N ALA A 112 -3.91 7.58 7.56
CA ALA A 112 -4.95 6.70 7.04
C ALA A 112 -6.29 7.44 6.86
N LYS A 113 -6.67 8.30 7.80
CA LYS A 113 -7.88 9.12 7.71
C LYS A 113 -7.82 10.12 6.55
N LYS A 114 -6.68 10.83 6.38
CA LYS A 114 -6.47 11.77 5.26
C LYS A 114 -6.59 11.08 3.90
N TYR A 115 -6.01 9.91 3.75
CA TYR A 115 -6.10 9.10 2.53
C TYR A 115 -7.46 8.41 2.38
N SER A 116 -8.35 8.50 3.36
CA SER A 116 -9.61 7.74 3.38
C SER A 116 -9.38 6.24 3.19
N ALA A 117 -8.29 5.72 3.74
CA ALA A 117 -8.00 4.29 3.78
C ALA A 117 -8.98 3.60 4.73
N ILE A 118 -9.54 2.47 4.32
CA ILE A 118 -10.59 1.79 5.10
C ILE A 118 -10.25 0.35 5.47
N CYS A 119 -9.34 -0.27 4.75
CA CYS A 119 -8.97 -1.67 4.97
C CYS A 119 -7.49 -1.91 4.67
N THR A 120 -7.03 -3.10 4.99
CA THR A 120 -5.71 -3.61 4.62
C THR A 120 -5.87 -4.92 3.83
N PRO A 121 -5.27 -5.04 2.63
CA PRO A 121 -4.50 -4.03 1.92
C PRO A 121 -5.40 -2.98 1.22
N ASP A 122 -4.92 -1.73 1.15
CA ASP A 122 -5.50 -0.66 0.33
C ASP A 122 -4.36 0.03 -0.44
N PHE A 123 -4.46 0.09 -1.77
CA PHE A 123 -3.38 0.53 -2.65
C PHE A 123 -3.72 1.85 -3.31
N PHE A 124 -2.78 2.80 -3.28
CA PHE A 124 -2.92 4.13 -3.88
C PHE A 124 -1.73 4.39 -4.82
N GLY A 125 -1.96 4.30 -6.11
CA GLY A 125 -0.97 4.55 -7.16
C GLY A 125 -1.05 5.96 -7.72
N TYR A 126 0.05 6.70 -7.60
CA TYR A 126 0.16 8.09 -8.03
C TYR A 126 1.12 8.24 -9.20
N ASN A 127 0.80 9.14 -10.13
CA ASN A 127 1.73 9.56 -11.18
C ASN A 127 2.76 10.57 -10.65
N LYS A 128 3.71 10.98 -11.49
CA LYS A 128 4.76 11.96 -11.13
C LYS A 128 4.24 13.35 -10.76
N LYS A 129 2.97 13.67 -11.07
CA LYS A 129 2.29 14.91 -10.68
C LYS A 129 1.55 14.79 -9.35
N SER A 130 1.73 13.67 -8.64
CA SER A 130 1.03 13.34 -7.39
C SER A 130 -0.49 13.28 -7.56
N GLU A 131 -0.96 12.80 -8.68
CA GLU A 131 -2.36 12.59 -8.99
C GLU A 131 -2.68 11.10 -8.89
N LEU A 132 -3.71 10.75 -8.13
CA LEU A 132 -4.18 9.36 -7.98
C LEU A 132 -4.63 8.82 -9.34
N GLN A 133 -4.08 7.69 -9.73
CA GLN A 133 -4.36 7.02 -10.99
C GLN A 133 -4.74 5.55 -10.80
N TYR A 134 -4.50 4.99 -9.63
CA TYR A 134 -4.88 3.63 -9.29
C TYR A 134 -5.34 3.52 -7.84
N ARG A 135 -6.52 2.97 -7.62
CA ARG A 135 -7.00 2.49 -6.34
C ARG A 135 -7.75 1.19 -6.56
N GLY A 136 -7.03 0.10 -6.48
CA GLY A 136 -7.56 -1.22 -6.82
C GLY A 136 -6.80 -2.34 -6.11
N ARG A 137 -7.21 -3.57 -6.37
CA ARG A 137 -6.55 -4.77 -5.81
C ARG A 137 -5.19 -5.02 -6.47
N ILE A 138 -4.31 -5.74 -5.79
CA ILE A 138 -3.06 -6.20 -6.41
C ILE A 138 -3.33 -7.26 -7.48
N LEU A 139 -4.20 -8.22 -7.16
CA LEU A 139 -4.63 -9.29 -8.06
C LEU A 139 -5.94 -9.92 -7.54
N GLU A 140 -6.56 -10.74 -8.36
CA GLU A 140 -7.70 -11.54 -7.93
C GLU A 140 -7.26 -12.63 -6.95
N ALA A 141 -7.99 -12.76 -5.83
CA ALA A 141 -7.83 -13.87 -4.90
C ALA A 141 -9.20 -14.48 -4.56
N LYS A 142 -9.28 -15.81 -4.56
CA LYS A 142 -10.46 -16.56 -4.13
C LYS A 142 -10.15 -17.29 -2.83
N LYS A 143 -10.94 -17.05 -1.78
CA LYS A 143 -10.71 -17.64 -0.46
C LYS A 143 -9.26 -17.46 0.03
N LEU A 144 -8.73 -16.24 -0.08
CA LEU A 144 -7.34 -15.88 0.27
C LEU A 144 -6.26 -16.62 -0.55
N LYS A 145 -6.61 -17.21 -1.68
CA LYS A 145 -5.63 -17.79 -2.60
C LYS A 145 -5.58 -16.96 -3.88
N PRO A 146 -4.41 -16.41 -4.22
CA PRO A 146 -4.22 -15.77 -5.52
C PRO A 146 -4.60 -16.69 -6.67
N VAL A 147 -5.39 -16.18 -7.62
CA VAL A 147 -5.87 -16.93 -8.81
C VAL A 147 -5.18 -16.42 -10.08
N HIS A 148 -3.97 -15.90 -9.94
CA HIS A 148 -3.31 -15.20 -11.02
C HIS A 148 -2.08 -15.94 -11.54
N SER A 149 -1.88 -15.90 -12.86
CA SER A 149 -0.65 -16.27 -13.54
C SER A 149 -0.11 -15.07 -14.31
N GLY A 150 1.17 -14.72 -14.13
CA GLY A 150 1.83 -13.59 -14.77
C GLY A 150 1.81 -12.32 -13.92
N ASP A 151 1.94 -11.14 -14.57
CA ASP A 151 2.02 -9.86 -13.87
C ASP A 151 0.71 -9.48 -13.19
N SER A 152 0.79 -8.97 -11.98
CA SER A 152 -0.37 -8.54 -11.20
C SER A 152 -1.12 -7.38 -11.86
N GLU A 153 -2.37 -7.15 -11.46
CA GLU A 153 -3.16 -6.00 -11.92
C GLU A 153 -2.50 -4.69 -11.46
N LEU A 154 -1.97 -4.66 -10.22
CA LEU A 154 -1.25 -3.51 -9.68
C LEU A 154 0.01 -3.20 -10.52
N ARG A 155 0.85 -4.21 -10.81
CA ARG A 155 2.06 -4.03 -11.61
C ARG A 155 1.74 -3.42 -12.97
N LYS A 156 0.78 -4.01 -13.69
CA LYS A 156 0.33 -3.52 -15.01
C LYS A 156 -0.19 -2.08 -14.96
N ALA A 157 -0.98 -1.77 -13.93
CA ALA A 157 -1.50 -0.42 -13.74
C ALA A 157 -0.38 0.59 -13.49
N MET A 158 0.57 0.27 -12.61
CA MET A 158 1.68 1.16 -12.30
C MET A 158 2.67 1.32 -13.47
N GLN A 159 2.88 0.28 -14.29
CA GLN A 159 3.63 0.40 -15.54
C GLN A 159 2.96 1.39 -16.50
N LEU A 160 1.66 1.27 -16.70
CA LEU A 160 0.89 2.19 -17.54
C LEU A 160 0.98 3.64 -17.02
N ILE A 161 0.92 3.82 -15.70
CA ILE A 161 1.10 5.13 -15.06
C ILE A 161 2.51 5.69 -15.31
N ALA A 162 3.55 4.85 -15.18
CA ALA A 162 4.93 5.26 -15.46
C ALA A 162 5.10 5.72 -16.91
N GLU A 163 4.51 5.02 -17.86
CA GLU A 163 4.64 5.28 -19.29
C GLU A 163 3.79 6.47 -19.76
N THR A 164 2.56 6.59 -19.26
CA THR A 164 1.57 7.52 -19.80
C THR A 164 1.13 8.63 -18.84
N GLY A 165 1.42 8.47 -17.54
CA GLY A 165 0.91 9.34 -16.48
C GLY A 165 -0.55 9.05 -16.10
N LYS A 166 -1.18 8.05 -16.71
CA LYS A 166 -2.59 7.69 -16.49
C LYS A 166 -2.73 6.21 -16.13
N GLY A 167 -3.61 5.92 -15.19
CA GLY A 167 -3.99 4.56 -14.83
C GLY A 167 -5.04 3.96 -15.76
N PRO A 168 -5.29 2.63 -15.64
CA PRO A 168 -6.34 1.97 -16.41
C PRO A 168 -7.73 2.50 -15.99
N GLU A 169 -8.64 2.63 -16.94
CA GLU A 169 -10.02 3.06 -16.66
C GLU A 169 -10.76 2.02 -15.80
N LYS A 170 -10.57 0.75 -16.11
CA LYS A 170 -11.18 -0.35 -15.37
C LYS A 170 -10.26 -0.81 -14.26
N GLN A 171 -10.72 -0.68 -13.03
CA GLN A 171 -10.03 -1.12 -11.82
C GLN A 171 -10.98 -1.94 -10.96
N PHE A 172 -10.44 -2.90 -10.22
CA PHE A 172 -11.22 -3.73 -9.31
C PHE A 172 -10.88 -3.37 -7.87
N PRO A 173 -11.88 -3.14 -7.00
CA PRO A 173 -11.63 -2.78 -5.61
C PRO A 173 -10.74 -3.79 -4.88
N SER A 174 -9.87 -3.30 -4.02
CA SER A 174 -9.21 -4.14 -3.03
C SER A 174 -10.23 -4.60 -1.99
N MET A 175 -10.01 -5.79 -1.44
CA MET A 175 -10.78 -6.33 -0.33
C MET A 175 -9.83 -6.68 0.80
N GLY A 176 -10.20 -6.32 2.03
CA GLY A 176 -9.35 -6.58 3.17
C GLY A 176 -10.03 -6.43 4.52
N CYS A 177 -9.24 -6.61 5.57
CA CYS A 177 -9.69 -6.36 6.94
C CYS A 177 -9.85 -4.86 7.18
N SER A 178 -10.92 -4.45 7.86
CA SER A 178 -11.06 -3.06 8.28
C SER A 178 -9.85 -2.59 9.09
N ILE A 179 -9.42 -1.35 8.89
CA ILE A 179 -8.44 -0.70 9.78
C ILE A 179 -9.02 -0.68 11.19
N LYS A 180 -8.17 -0.95 12.18
CA LYS A 180 -8.54 -0.97 13.60
C LYS A 180 -8.34 0.44 14.17
N TRP A 181 -9.42 1.21 14.17
CA TRP A 181 -9.41 2.57 14.70
C TRP A 181 -9.38 2.59 16.21
N PHE A 182 -8.70 3.59 16.80
CA PHE A 182 -8.84 3.89 18.22
C PHE A 182 -10.31 4.16 18.55
N LYS A 183 -10.72 3.70 19.72
CA LYS A 183 -12.07 3.95 20.27
C LYS A 183 -12.12 5.26 21.05
#